data_5f6d097c8b99caaa08c80528d679558c
#
_entry.id   5f6d097c8b99caaa08c80528d679558c
#
_cell.length_a   1.000
_cell.length_b   1.000
_cell.length_c   1.000
_cell.angle_alpha   90.00
_cell.angle_beta   90.00
_cell.angle_gamma   90.00
#
_symmetry.space_group_name_H-M   'P 1'
#
loop_
_entity.id
_entity.type
_entity.pdbx_description
1 polymer ?
#
loop_
_entity_poly.entity_id
_entity_poly.type
_entity_poly.pdbx_seq_one_letter_code
_entity_poly.pdbx_strand_id
1 'polypeptide(L)' 'MIKKNTKIIFADGENAGSDELVGGMPLSKGDIVHIHRDDKVVDYKVVDKTIDCFMGGEDQVVNIVYKLKKI' A
#
# COMPACT_ATOMS: atom_id res chain seq x y z
N MET A 1 -1.78 19.29 -12.32
CA MET A 1 -1.94 17.85 -12.49
C MET A 1 -1.89 17.15 -11.14
N ILE A 2 -2.78 16.24 -10.90
CA ILE A 2 -2.78 15.44 -9.66
C ILE A 2 -2.09 14.11 -9.94
N LYS A 3 -1.04 13.84 -9.19
CA LYS A 3 -0.33 12.57 -9.30
C LYS A 3 -0.56 11.75 -8.03
N LYS A 4 -1.06 10.53 -8.21
CA LYS A 4 -1.40 9.64 -7.11
C LYS A 4 -0.55 8.38 -7.19
N ASN A 5 0.21 8.11 -6.14
CA ASN A 5 1.05 6.93 -6.04
C ASN A 5 0.60 6.08 -4.85
N THR A 6 0.49 4.78 -5.05
CA THR A 6 0.12 3.85 -3.99
C THR A 6 1.24 2.84 -3.81
N LYS A 7 1.67 2.66 -2.58
CA LYS A 7 2.76 1.76 -2.24
C LYS A 7 2.36 0.85 -1.09
N ILE A 8 2.78 -0.41 -1.17
CA ILE A 8 2.56 -1.38 -0.11
C ILE A 8 3.91 -1.74 0.51
N ILE A 9 3.98 -1.70 1.84
CA ILE A 9 5.16 -2.12 2.59
C ILE A 9 4.77 -3.36 3.40
N PHE A 10 5.53 -4.44 3.22
CA PHE A 10 5.35 -5.66 4.00
C PHE A 10 6.23 -5.56 5.24
N ALA A 11 5.59 -5.45 6.39
CA ALA A 11 6.29 -5.22 7.65
C ALA A 11 6.87 -6.49 8.27
N ASP A 12 6.51 -7.65 7.75
CA ASP A 12 6.68 -8.91 8.45
C ASP A 12 7.16 -10.02 7.53
N GLY A 13 7.97 -10.92 8.05
CA GLY A 13 8.37 -12.14 7.38
C GLY A 13 9.59 -12.00 6.49
N GLU A 14 9.88 -13.09 5.80
CA GLU A 14 11.07 -13.21 4.95
C GLU A 14 11.01 -12.34 3.71
N ASN A 15 9.83 -11.85 3.39
CA ASN A 15 9.60 -11.04 2.21
C ASN A 15 9.31 -9.58 2.56
N ALA A 16 9.95 -9.09 3.62
CA ALA A 16 9.84 -7.68 3.95
C ALA A 16 10.36 -6.86 2.76
N GLY A 17 9.49 -6.03 2.21
CA GLY A 17 9.80 -5.26 1.02
C GLY A 17 8.69 -4.29 0.70
N SER A 18 8.78 -3.69 -0.46
CA SER A 18 7.77 -2.76 -0.91
C SER A 18 7.40 -3.01 -2.36
N ASP A 19 6.12 -2.89 -2.65
CA ASP A 19 5.59 -2.98 -4.01
C ASP A 19 4.76 -1.75 -4.32
N GLU A 20 4.71 -1.38 -5.57
CA GLU A 20 3.85 -0.31 -6.04
C GLU A 20 2.61 -0.91 -6.71
N LEU A 21 1.47 -0.32 -6.41
CA LEU A 21 0.22 -0.71 -7.04
C LEU A 21 -0.14 0.28 -8.14
N VAL A 22 -0.39 -0.25 -9.32
CA VAL A 22 -0.82 0.56 -10.45
C VAL A 22 -2.33 0.75 -10.36
N GLY A 23 -2.78 1.99 -10.47
CA GLY A 23 -4.20 2.30 -10.43
C GLY A 23 -4.78 2.54 -9.05
N GLY A 24 -4.00 2.31 -8.02
CA GLY A 24 -4.41 2.52 -6.64
C GLY A 24 -5.40 1.47 -6.14
N MET A 25 -5.38 1.24 -4.84
CA MET A 25 -6.29 0.33 -4.18
C MET A 25 -6.73 0.98 -2.87
N PRO A 26 -8.02 1.26 -2.70
CA PRO A 26 -8.49 1.87 -1.46
C PRO A 26 -8.54 0.83 -0.34
N LEU A 27 -7.58 0.90 0.56
CA LEU A 27 -7.53 0.05 1.74
C LEU A 27 -7.70 0.89 2.99
N SER A 28 -8.23 0.27 4.04
CA SER A 28 -8.38 0.91 5.34
C SER A 28 -7.70 0.07 6.41
N LYS A 29 -7.29 0.72 7.48
CA LYS A 29 -6.70 0.02 8.62
C LYS A 29 -7.67 -1.05 9.14
N GLY A 30 -7.18 -2.27 9.25
CA GLY A 30 -7.98 -3.40 9.66
C GLY A 30 -8.47 -4.28 8.51
N ASP A 31 -8.33 -3.82 7.27
CA ASP A 31 -8.73 -4.62 6.12
C ASP A 31 -7.83 -5.83 5.95
N ILE A 32 -8.41 -6.88 5.44
CA ILE A 32 -7.67 -8.11 5.13
C ILE A 32 -7.43 -8.15 3.63
N VAL A 33 -6.19 -8.37 3.24
CA VAL A 33 -5.78 -8.44 1.84
C VAL A 33 -5.27 -9.83 1.55
N HIS A 34 -5.85 -10.48 0.55
CA HIS A 34 -5.38 -11.78 0.09
C HIS A 34 -4.48 -11.58 -1.13
N ILE A 35 -3.21 -11.90 -0.99
CA ILE A 35 -2.26 -11.75 -2.09
C ILE A 35 -2.01 -13.11 -2.73
N HIS A 36 -2.36 -13.21 -3.99
CA HIS A 36 -2.18 -14.41 -4.79
C HIS A 36 -0.88 -14.31 -5.58
N ARG A 37 0.05 -15.19 -5.26
CA ARG A 37 1.33 -15.28 -5.99
C ARG A 37 1.59 -16.72 -6.34
N ASP A 38 1.81 -16.98 -7.62
CA ASP A 38 1.99 -18.33 -8.12
C ASP A 38 0.81 -19.19 -7.67
N ASP A 39 1.02 -20.29 -7.00
CA ASP A 39 -0.05 -21.13 -6.49
C ASP A 39 -0.32 -20.92 -5.00
N LYS A 40 0.11 -19.79 -4.46
CA LYS A 40 -0.02 -19.51 -3.04
C LYS A 40 -0.87 -18.29 -2.78
N VAL A 41 -1.60 -18.33 -1.68
CA VAL A 41 -2.35 -17.18 -1.18
C VAL A 41 -1.83 -16.86 0.21
N VAL A 42 -1.41 -15.63 0.40
CA VAL A 42 -0.96 -15.16 1.70
C VAL A 42 -1.86 -14.03 2.17
N ASP A 43 -2.35 -14.15 3.38
CA ASP A 43 -3.26 -13.18 3.95
C ASP A 43 -2.49 -12.14 4.76
N TYR A 44 -2.81 -10.90 4.52
CA TYR A 44 -2.22 -9.77 5.23
C TYR A 44 -3.31 -8.90 5.82
N LYS A 45 -2.98 -8.22 6.89
CA LYS A 45 -3.84 -7.22 7.50
C LYS A 45 -3.20 -5.85 7.35
N VAL A 46 -4.00 -4.84 6.99
CA VAL A 46 -3.54 -3.46 6.93
C VAL A 46 -3.42 -2.95 8.36
N VAL A 47 -2.18 -2.78 8.81
CA VAL A 47 -1.93 -2.32 10.19
C VAL A 47 -1.69 -0.82 10.26
N ASP A 48 -1.34 -0.21 9.14
CA ASP A 48 -1.13 1.24 9.11
C ASP A 48 -1.40 1.78 7.69
N LYS A 49 -1.81 3.03 7.64
CA LYS A 49 -2.06 3.75 6.39
C LYS A 49 -1.57 5.17 6.56
N THR A 50 -0.70 5.59 5.69
CA THR A 50 -0.14 6.94 5.72
C THR A 50 -0.42 7.62 4.38
N ILE A 51 -0.85 8.87 4.44
CA ILE A 51 -1.10 9.66 3.25
C ILE A 51 -0.25 10.92 3.34
N ASP A 52 0.62 11.09 2.37
CA ASP A 52 1.44 12.29 2.24
C ASP A 52 0.94 13.11 1.05
N CYS A 53 0.53 14.34 1.32
CA CYS A 53 0.07 15.25 0.29
C CYS A 53 1.07 16.39 0.13
N PHE A 54 1.58 16.53 -1.06
CA PHE A 54 2.48 17.64 -1.40
C PHE A 54 1.70 18.66 -2.22
N MET A 55 1.46 19.81 -1.60
CA MET A 55 0.68 20.89 -2.19
C MET A 55 1.62 21.97 -2.64
N GLY A 56 1.90 22.02 -3.93
CA GLY A 56 2.82 23.02 -4.45
C GLY A 56 2.46 23.44 -5.86
N GLY A 57 2.20 24.73 -6.07
CA GLY A 57 1.94 25.27 -7.37
C GLY A 57 0.77 24.63 -8.09
N GLU A 58 0.98 24.28 -9.34
CA GLU A 58 -0.05 23.66 -10.17
C GLU A 58 -0.12 22.15 -10.02
N ASP A 59 0.90 21.56 -9.41
CA ASP A 59 0.98 20.10 -9.28
C ASP A 59 0.74 19.67 -7.85
N GLN A 60 -0.10 18.68 -7.71
CA GLN A 60 -0.35 18.03 -6.41
C GLN A 60 0.11 16.59 -6.50
N VAL A 61 0.86 16.15 -5.50
CA VAL A 61 1.31 14.77 -5.41
C VAL A 61 0.75 14.15 -4.14
N VAL A 62 0.06 13.03 -4.29
CA VAL A 62 -0.48 12.28 -3.18
C VAL A 62 0.20 10.91 -3.14
N ASN A 63 0.88 10.64 -2.06
CA ASN A 63 1.51 9.34 -1.84
C ASN A 63 0.74 8.61 -0.73
N ILE A 64 0.23 7.43 -1.06
CA ILE A 64 -0.49 6.59 -0.11
C ILE A 64 0.36 5.37 0.16
N VAL A 65 0.65 5.13 1.43
CA VAL A 65 1.47 3.98 1.85
C VAL A 65 0.64 3.11 2.78
N TYR A 66 0.51 1.85 2.43
CA TYR A 66 -0.14 0.85 3.26
C TYR A 66 0.91 -0.07 3.85
N LYS A 67 0.86 -0.25 5.16
CA LYS A 67 1.72 -1.19 5.85
C LYS A 67 0.93 -2.46 6.14
N LEU A 68 1.39 -3.57 5.60
CA LEU A 68 0.73 -4.86 5.74
C LEU A 68 1.53 -5.76 6.67
N LYS A 69 0.81 -6.52 7.46
CA LYS A 69 1.40 -7.53 8.34
C LYS A 69 0.76 -8.87 8.04
N LYS A 70 1.59 -9.91 7.91
CA LYS A 70 1.11 -11.26 7.69
C LYS A 70 0.31 -11.74 8.90
N ILE A 71 -0.84 -12.31 8.62
CA ILE A 71 -1.70 -12.89 9.66
C ILE A 71 -1.26 -14.30 9.99
#